data_c5eaf2eb4be014501801212579dfed0e
#
_entry.id   c5eaf2eb4be014501801212579dfed0e
#
_cell.length_a   1.000
_cell.length_b   1.000
_cell.length_c   1.000
_cell.angle_alpha   90.00
_cell.angle_beta   90.00
_cell.angle_gamma   90.00
#
_symmetry.space_group_name_H-M   'P 1'
#
loop_
_entity.id
_entity.type
_entity.pdbx_description
1 polymer ?
#
loop_
_entity_poly.entity_id
_entity_poly.type
_entity_poly.pdbx_seq_one_letter_code
_entity_poly.pdbx_strand_id
1 'polypeptide(L)'
;WQDCADAGFLGAAIPQEYGGEGMGFWELSAIVEELCTNGCMGAEMLFVVNVCFGGITLAENGSEEQKEEWLPKICDGEANWAMALTEPDAGHNAPNMTTFAEEDGDEYVIEGTKQWISGVDYADQMLTVARTAPKDDAAKMQGVTLFLVDPDDTNLEARELDVGIPTPEKQYELSFDGVRVHEDDVVGTPGMGLYQLFDTVNPERLLGAAGAIGTGKCALNRAIDYAKERE
;
A
#
# COMPACT_ATOMS: atom_id res chain seq x y z
N TRP A 1 14.92 -8.36 2.59
CA TRP A 1 13.53 -8.47 3.00
C TRP A 1 13.35 -9.57 4.06
N GLN A 2 13.84 -10.79 3.79
CA GLN A 2 13.72 -11.91 4.72
C GLN A 2 14.33 -11.61 6.09
N ASP A 3 15.46 -10.94 6.16
CA ASP A 3 16.07 -10.54 7.44
C ASP A 3 15.17 -9.62 8.26
N CYS A 4 14.34 -8.79 7.59
CA CYS A 4 13.34 -7.95 8.27
C CYS A 4 12.16 -8.79 8.78
N ALA A 5 11.73 -9.78 8.02
CA ALA A 5 10.70 -10.73 8.45
C ALA A 5 11.16 -11.53 9.65
N ASP A 6 12.34 -12.16 9.57
CA ASP A 6 12.94 -12.98 10.64
C ASP A 6 13.15 -12.17 11.94
N ALA A 7 13.34 -10.86 11.83
CA ALA A 7 13.44 -9.94 12.97
C ALA A 7 12.09 -9.43 13.50
N GLY A 8 10.97 -9.85 12.91
CA GLY A 8 9.62 -9.43 13.27
C GLY A 8 9.27 -7.99 12.83
N PHE A 9 10.10 -7.35 12.01
CA PHE A 9 9.92 -5.94 11.65
C PHE A 9 8.70 -5.73 10.76
N LEU A 10 8.38 -6.69 9.87
CA LEU A 10 7.24 -6.60 8.97
C LEU A 10 5.91 -6.71 9.73
N GLY A 11 5.89 -7.53 10.78
CA GLY A 11 4.75 -7.71 11.67
C GLY A 11 4.67 -6.72 12.83
N ALA A 12 5.58 -5.72 12.93
CA ALA A 12 5.70 -4.87 14.10
C ALA A 12 4.35 -4.26 14.55
N ALA A 13 3.55 -3.72 13.64
CA ALA A 13 2.26 -3.10 13.92
C ALA A 13 1.05 -4.02 13.68
N ILE A 14 1.27 -5.29 13.34
CA ILE A 14 0.22 -6.29 13.14
C ILE A 14 -0.10 -6.97 14.48
N PRO A 15 -1.38 -7.30 14.77
CA PRO A 15 -1.76 -7.97 16.01
C PRO A 15 -1.10 -9.35 16.17
N GLN A 16 -0.77 -9.71 17.41
CA GLN A 16 -0.09 -10.97 17.74
C GLN A 16 -0.88 -12.22 17.34
N GLU A 17 -2.19 -12.14 17.34
CA GLU A 17 -3.08 -13.25 16.94
C GLU A 17 -2.91 -13.65 15.47
N TYR A 18 -2.38 -12.75 14.64
CA TYR A 18 -2.06 -13.01 13.21
C TYR A 18 -0.56 -13.09 12.95
N GLY A 19 0.26 -13.33 13.97
CA GLY A 19 1.70 -13.52 13.82
C GLY A 19 2.55 -12.26 13.91
N GLY A 20 1.93 -11.10 14.19
CA GLY A 20 2.65 -9.84 14.40
C GLY A 20 3.17 -9.66 15.82
N GLU A 21 3.84 -8.52 16.07
CA GLU A 21 4.41 -8.16 17.37
C GLU A 21 3.43 -7.35 18.24
N GLY A 22 2.34 -6.82 17.67
CA GLY A 22 1.34 -6.01 18.38
C GLY A 22 1.88 -4.70 18.92
N MET A 23 2.93 -4.16 18.28
CA MET A 23 3.52 -2.86 18.58
C MET A 23 2.70 -1.73 17.93
N GLY A 24 3.15 -0.48 18.12
CA GLY A 24 2.51 0.68 17.52
C GLY A 24 3.29 1.30 16.36
N PHE A 25 2.75 2.39 15.82
CA PHE A 25 3.38 3.15 14.73
C PHE A 25 4.68 3.85 15.14
N TRP A 26 4.92 4.04 16.45
CA TRP A 26 6.18 4.57 16.98
C TRP A 26 7.33 3.60 16.69
N GLU A 27 7.14 2.33 17.04
CA GLU A 27 8.13 1.29 16.85
C GLU A 27 8.35 1.04 15.36
N LEU A 28 7.28 0.94 14.57
CA LEU A 28 7.37 0.80 13.12
C LEU A 28 8.13 1.97 12.47
N SER A 29 7.85 3.22 12.89
CA SER A 29 8.57 4.40 12.39
C SER A 29 10.05 4.38 12.79
N ALA A 30 10.37 3.95 14.02
CA ALA A 30 11.75 3.82 14.48
C ALA A 30 12.53 2.76 13.68
N ILE A 31 11.91 1.64 13.34
CA ILE A 31 12.50 0.59 12.49
C ILE A 31 12.87 1.18 11.12
N VAL A 32 11.92 1.85 10.45
CA VAL A 32 12.13 2.44 9.13
C VAL A 32 13.20 3.54 9.16
N GLU A 33 13.17 4.42 10.17
CA GLU A 33 14.19 5.46 10.34
C GLU A 33 15.58 4.87 10.51
N GLU A 34 15.73 3.82 11.33
CA GLU A 34 17.01 3.18 11.59
C GLU A 34 17.54 2.44 10.36
N LEU A 35 16.70 1.69 9.64
CA LEU A 35 17.06 1.05 8.38
C LEU A 35 17.59 2.07 7.37
N CYS A 36 16.88 3.19 7.16
CA CYS A 36 17.29 4.24 6.24
C CYS A 36 18.57 4.96 6.71
N THR A 37 18.76 5.16 8.03
CA THR A 37 19.97 5.75 8.62
C THR A 37 21.21 4.90 8.31
N ASN A 38 21.06 3.58 8.27
CA ASN A 38 22.12 2.62 7.96
C ASN A 38 22.26 2.31 6.46
N GLY A 39 21.57 3.03 5.59
CA GLY A 39 21.76 2.98 4.14
C GLY A 39 20.80 2.07 3.38
N CYS A 40 19.81 1.48 4.05
CA CYS A 40 18.71 0.76 3.39
C CYS A 40 17.67 1.76 2.83
N MET A 41 18.13 2.67 1.98
CA MET A 41 17.26 3.61 1.29
C MET A 41 16.32 2.85 0.35
N GLY A 42 15.00 3.04 0.50
CA GLY A 42 13.98 2.25 -0.21
C GLY A 42 13.27 1.24 0.71
N ALA A 43 13.84 0.89 1.88
CA ALA A 43 13.11 0.10 2.87
C ALA A 43 11.76 0.74 3.23
N GLU A 44 11.71 2.06 3.35
CA GLU A 44 10.50 2.85 3.57
C GLU A 44 9.38 2.46 2.58
N MET A 45 9.67 2.44 1.27
CA MET A 45 8.67 2.13 0.25
C MET A 45 8.15 0.69 0.40
N LEU A 46 9.04 -0.28 0.62
CA LEU A 46 8.66 -1.67 0.83
C LEU A 46 7.76 -1.84 2.08
N PHE A 47 8.06 -1.13 3.17
CA PHE A 47 7.21 -1.12 4.36
C PHE A 47 5.87 -0.44 4.11
N VAL A 48 5.84 0.66 3.35
CA VAL A 48 4.60 1.34 2.97
C VAL A 48 3.72 0.39 2.13
N VAL A 49 4.26 -0.21 1.09
CA VAL A 49 3.45 -1.02 0.16
C VAL A 49 2.93 -2.28 0.85
N ASN A 50 3.81 -3.01 1.56
CA ASN A 50 3.42 -4.30 2.14
C ASN A 50 2.78 -4.16 3.52
N VAL A 51 3.41 -3.39 4.44
CA VAL A 51 2.93 -3.32 5.82
C VAL A 51 1.77 -2.34 5.97
N CYS A 52 1.82 -1.14 5.33
CA CYS A 52 0.69 -0.21 5.45
C CYS A 52 -0.47 -0.58 4.54
N PHE A 53 -0.23 -0.77 3.23
CA PHE A 53 -1.34 -0.99 2.28
C PHE A 53 -1.96 -2.37 2.44
N GLY A 54 -1.17 -3.42 2.64
CA GLY A 54 -1.66 -4.75 2.95
C GLY A 54 -1.99 -4.92 4.44
N GLY A 55 -0.94 -4.95 5.27
CA GLY A 55 -1.02 -5.36 6.66
C GLY A 55 -1.94 -4.51 7.53
N ILE A 56 -1.68 -3.20 7.65
CA ILE A 56 -2.45 -2.32 8.52
C ILE A 56 -3.89 -2.15 8.01
N THR A 57 -4.07 -2.03 6.68
CA THR A 57 -5.42 -1.92 6.12
C THR A 57 -6.29 -3.12 6.46
N LEU A 58 -5.76 -4.33 6.32
CA LEU A 58 -6.49 -5.55 6.67
C LEU A 58 -6.67 -5.69 8.17
N ALA A 59 -5.65 -5.41 8.98
CA ALA A 59 -5.75 -5.49 10.43
C ALA A 59 -6.90 -4.63 10.99
N GLU A 60 -7.09 -3.42 10.42
CA GLU A 60 -8.12 -2.48 10.86
C GLU A 60 -9.49 -2.71 10.20
N ASN A 61 -9.52 -3.14 8.93
CA ASN A 61 -10.74 -3.14 8.13
C ASN A 61 -11.09 -4.48 7.46
N GLY A 62 -10.18 -5.44 7.42
CA GLY A 62 -10.42 -6.73 6.77
C GLY A 62 -11.43 -7.62 7.50
N SER A 63 -12.03 -8.56 6.79
CA SER A 63 -12.77 -9.67 7.41
C SER A 63 -11.82 -10.60 8.16
N GLU A 64 -12.35 -11.45 9.03
CA GLU A 64 -11.49 -12.42 9.74
C GLU A 64 -10.78 -13.38 8.78
N GLU A 65 -11.49 -13.80 7.72
CA GLU A 65 -10.94 -14.67 6.67
C GLU A 65 -9.78 -13.97 5.94
N GLN A 66 -9.94 -12.69 5.58
CA GLN A 66 -8.89 -11.90 4.93
C GLN A 66 -7.67 -11.71 5.85
N LYS A 67 -7.90 -11.46 7.15
CA LYS A 67 -6.83 -11.32 8.14
C LYS A 67 -6.07 -12.62 8.35
N GLU A 68 -6.79 -13.74 8.54
CA GLU A 68 -6.19 -15.07 8.74
C GLU A 68 -5.39 -15.52 7.51
N GLU A 69 -5.83 -15.15 6.32
CA GLU A 69 -5.14 -15.50 5.08
C GLU A 69 -3.87 -14.68 4.85
N TRP A 70 -3.95 -13.35 5.01
CA TRP A 70 -2.91 -12.45 4.50
C TRP A 70 -1.95 -11.95 5.56
N LEU A 71 -2.40 -11.67 6.79
CA LEU A 71 -1.52 -11.06 7.79
C LEU A 71 -0.32 -11.92 8.18
N PRO A 72 -0.45 -13.25 8.36
CA PRO A 72 0.71 -14.09 8.60
C PRO A 72 1.71 -14.06 7.44
N LYS A 73 1.24 -14.13 6.19
CA LYS A 73 2.11 -14.09 5.00
C LYS A 73 2.88 -12.76 4.89
N ILE A 74 2.25 -11.65 5.28
CA ILE A 74 2.91 -10.33 5.33
C ILE A 74 3.98 -10.32 6.42
N CYS A 75 3.68 -10.81 7.62
CA CYS A 75 4.64 -10.90 8.72
C CYS A 75 5.87 -11.72 8.36
N ASP A 76 5.67 -12.84 7.66
CA ASP A 76 6.72 -13.76 7.21
C ASP A 76 7.45 -13.28 5.93
N GLY A 77 7.01 -12.15 5.34
CA GLY A 77 7.59 -11.60 4.12
C GLY A 77 7.31 -12.41 2.86
N GLU A 78 6.31 -13.30 2.91
CA GLU A 78 5.90 -14.19 1.83
C GLU A 78 4.91 -13.54 0.86
N ALA A 79 4.17 -12.50 1.30
CA ALA A 79 3.21 -11.77 0.46
C ALA A 79 3.70 -10.35 0.15
N ASN A 80 3.64 -9.99 -1.12
CA ASN A 80 3.91 -8.64 -1.62
C ASN A 80 2.61 -7.99 -2.05
N TRP A 81 2.51 -6.69 -1.80
CA TRP A 81 1.28 -5.94 -2.04
C TRP A 81 1.51 -4.76 -2.99
N ALA A 82 0.45 -4.36 -3.67
CA ALA A 82 0.36 -3.10 -4.39
C ALA A 82 -0.89 -2.33 -3.96
N MET A 83 -0.95 -1.03 -4.27
CA MET A 83 -2.14 -0.21 -4.03
C MET A 83 -2.49 0.62 -5.25
N ALA A 84 -3.70 0.42 -5.77
CA ALA A 84 -4.25 1.13 -6.92
C ALA A 84 -5.26 2.21 -6.48
N LEU A 85 -4.73 3.40 -6.12
CA LEU A 85 -5.53 4.56 -5.69
C LEU A 85 -5.58 5.66 -6.75
N THR A 86 -4.39 6.15 -7.14
CA THR A 86 -4.23 7.35 -7.98
C THR A 86 -4.74 7.13 -9.39
N GLU A 87 -5.38 8.16 -9.96
CA GLU A 87 -5.80 8.19 -11.36
C GLU A 87 -5.15 9.35 -12.11
N PRO A 88 -5.12 9.35 -13.46
CA PRO A 88 -4.58 10.46 -14.23
C PRO A 88 -5.15 11.82 -13.82
N ASP A 89 -6.44 11.90 -13.52
CA ASP A 89 -7.15 13.13 -13.15
C ASP A 89 -7.51 13.23 -11.66
N ALA A 90 -7.09 12.26 -10.84
CA ALA A 90 -7.38 12.20 -9.40
C ALA A 90 -6.16 11.76 -8.59
N GLY A 91 -5.25 12.68 -8.30
CA GLY A 91 -4.12 12.51 -7.39
C GLY A 91 -4.49 12.93 -5.97
N HIS A 92 -4.00 14.10 -5.51
CA HIS A 92 -4.34 14.65 -4.18
C HIS A 92 -5.83 14.83 -3.94
N ASN A 93 -6.61 14.97 -5.00
CA ASN A 93 -8.06 15.01 -4.95
C ASN A 93 -8.67 13.63 -5.21
N ALA A 94 -8.27 12.63 -4.43
CA ALA A 94 -8.76 11.26 -4.53
C ALA A 94 -10.30 11.12 -4.58
N PRO A 95 -11.11 11.95 -3.87
CA PRO A 95 -12.56 11.93 -4.02
C PRO A 95 -13.08 12.17 -5.45
N ASN A 96 -12.23 12.66 -6.35
CA ASN A 96 -12.58 12.87 -7.77
C ASN A 96 -12.37 11.63 -8.64
N MET A 97 -11.92 10.51 -8.09
CA MET A 97 -11.72 9.28 -8.86
C MET A 97 -12.95 8.89 -9.68
N THR A 98 -12.69 8.25 -10.81
CA THR A 98 -13.68 7.83 -11.81
C THR A 98 -13.71 6.33 -12.03
N THR A 99 -12.66 5.59 -11.63
CA THR A 99 -12.70 4.12 -11.64
C THR A 99 -13.93 3.66 -10.88
N PHE A 100 -14.75 2.83 -11.52
CA PHE A 100 -16.06 2.44 -11.03
C PHE A 100 -16.16 0.93 -10.92
N ALA A 101 -16.79 0.45 -9.86
CA ALA A 101 -17.13 -0.94 -9.60
C ALA A 101 -18.66 -1.06 -9.58
N GLU A 102 -19.24 -1.67 -10.60
CA GLU A 102 -20.67 -1.91 -10.72
C GLU A 102 -21.03 -3.25 -10.07
N GLU A 103 -22.07 -3.26 -9.23
CA GLU A 103 -22.59 -4.50 -8.62
C GLU A 103 -23.23 -5.41 -9.69
N ASP A 104 -22.83 -6.68 -9.72
CA ASP A 104 -23.37 -7.72 -10.60
C ASP A 104 -23.59 -9.03 -9.82
N GLY A 105 -24.68 -9.09 -9.08
CA GLY A 105 -25.01 -10.23 -8.21
C GLY A 105 -24.17 -10.24 -6.94
N ASP A 106 -23.33 -11.24 -6.77
CA ASP A 106 -22.36 -11.42 -5.67
C ASP A 106 -20.93 -10.93 -6.06
N GLU A 107 -20.80 -10.27 -7.21
CA GLU A 107 -19.57 -9.72 -7.72
C GLU A 107 -19.65 -8.20 -7.98
N TYR A 108 -18.51 -7.60 -8.14
CA TYR A 108 -18.32 -6.26 -8.68
C TYR A 108 -17.53 -6.32 -9.97
N VAL A 109 -17.92 -5.51 -10.95
CA VAL A 109 -17.21 -5.36 -12.23
C VAL A 109 -16.51 -4.02 -12.23
N ILE A 110 -15.17 -4.02 -12.23
CA ILE A 110 -14.35 -2.82 -12.13
C ILE A 110 -13.91 -2.38 -13.52
N GLU A 111 -14.17 -1.10 -13.83
CA GLU A 111 -13.72 -0.40 -15.03
C GLU A 111 -13.02 0.92 -14.67
N GLY A 112 -11.93 1.24 -15.36
CA GLY A 112 -11.22 2.49 -15.16
C GLY A 112 -9.73 2.41 -15.37
N THR A 113 -9.02 3.46 -14.95
CA THR A 113 -7.56 3.56 -15.09
C THR A 113 -6.94 4.07 -13.80
N LYS A 114 -5.87 3.38 -13.37
CA LYS A 114 -5.04 3.82 -12.25
C LYS A 114 -3.64 4.13 -12.74
N GLN A 115 -2.92 5.04 -12.08
CA GLN A 115 -1.60 5.48 -12.50
C GLN A 115 -0.67 5.65 -11.29
N TRP A 116 0.62 5.47 -11.53
CA TRP A 116 1.66 5.53 -10.49
C TRP A 116 1.52 4.41 -9.47
N ILE A 117 1.23 3.20 -9.95
CA ILE A 117 1.09 2.03 -9.09
C ILE A 117 2.43 1.33 -8.97
N SER A 118 2.94 1.25 -7.74
CA SER A 118 4.24 0.67 -7.45
C SER A 118 4.17 -0.84 -7.34
N GLY A 119 5.13 -1.54 -7.97
CA GLY A 119 5.45 -2.93 -7.70
C GLY A 119 4.38 -3.96 -8.09
N VAL A 120 3.48 -3.61 -9.00
CA VAL A 120 2.40 -4.52 -9.43
C VAL A 120 2.94 -5.79 -10.12
N ASP A 121 4.13 -5.72 -10.69
CA ASP A 121 4.79 -6.82 -11.41
C ASP A 121 5.30 -7.96 -10.51
N TYR A 122 5.29 -7.77 -9.19
CA TYR A 122 5.67 -8.79 -8.21
C TYR A 122 4.67 -8.88 -7.05
N ALA A 123 3.57 -8.16 -7.11
CA ALA A 123 2.56 -8.19 -6.06
C ALA A 123 1.75 -9.50 -6.12
N ASP A 124 1.53 -10.11 -4.96
CA ASP A 124 0.67 -11.27 -4.79
C ASP A 124 -0.80 -10.83 -4.61
N GLN A 125 -1.02 -9.58 -4.20
CA GLN A 125 -2.35 -9.01 -4.02
C GLN A 125 -2.32 -7.48 -4.18
N MET A 126 -3.43 -6.89 -4.59
CA MET A 126 -3.53 -5.45 -4.80
C MET A 126 -4.78 -4.85 -4.14
N LEU A 127 -4.55 -3.87 -3.24
CA LEU A 127 -5.62 -3.04 -2.69
C LEU A 127 -6.07 -2.02 -3.74
N THR A 128 -7.25 -2.20 -4.29
CA THR A 128 -7.82 -1.33 -5.33
C THR A 128 -8.94 -0.47 -4.76
N VAL A 129 -8.90 0.82 -5.09
CA VAL A 129 -9.88 1.80 -4.63
C VAL A 129 -10.75 2.23 -5.80
N ALA A 130 -12.06 1.93 -5.74
CA ALA A 130 -13.00 2.26 -6.81
C ALA A 130 -14.32 2.82 -6.25
N ARG A 131 -15.05 3.55 -7.07
CA ARG A 131 -16.38 4.02 -6.71
C ARG A 131 -17.41 2.91 -6.89
N THR A 132 -18.32 2.82 -5.92
CA THR A 132 -19.51 1.96 -6.01
C THR A 132 -20.81 2.79 -6.07
N ALA A 133 -20.69 4.12 -6.04
CA ALA A 133 -21.82 5.03 -6.23
C ALA A 133 -21.40 6.25 -7.06
N PRO A 134 -22.32 6.86 -7.83
CA PRO A 134 -22.06 8.09 -8.55
C PRO A 134 -21.57 9.19 -7.61
N LYS A 135 -20.68 10.04 -8.13
CA LYS A 135 -20.17 11.17 -7.38
C LYS A 135 -21.30 12.16 -7.05
N ASP A 136 -21.53 12.36 -5.77
CA ASP A 136 -22.43 13.39 -5.23
C ASP A 136 -21.61 14.41 -4.45
N ASP A 137 -21.79 15.71 -4.76
CA ASP A 137 -21.08 16.80 -4.07
C ASP A 137 -21.42 16.89 -2.58
N ALA A 138 -22.61 16.43 -2.17
CA ALA A 138 -23.01 16.38 -0.77
C ALA A 138 -22.37 15.21 0.02
N ALA A 139 -21.87 14.19 -0.68
CA ALA A 139 -21.32 12.96 -0.11
C ALA A 139 -19.91 12.65 -0.66
N LYS A 140 -19.04 13.64 -0.78
CA LYS A 140 -17.71 13.55 -1.41
C LYS A 140 -16.84 12.41 -0.90
N MET A 141 -16.97 12.06 0.38
CA MET A 141 -16.20 11.03 1.04
C MET A 141 -16.89 9.65 1.06
N GLN A 142 -18.07 9.55 0.46
CA GLN A 142 -18.85 8.32 0.38
C GLN A 142 -18.89 7.75 -1.04
N GLY A 143 -19.39 6.51 -1.16
CA GLY A 143 -19.56 5.84 -2.45
C GLY A 143 -18.23 5.37 -3.06
N VAL A 144 -17.22 5.14 -2.24
CA VAL A 144 -15.94 4.53 -2.62
C VAL A 144 -15.72 3.29 -1.74
N THR A 145 -15.24 2.22 -2.34
CA THR A 145 -15.03 0.92 -1.70
C THR A 145 -13.60 0.46 -1.95
N LEU A 146 -13.08 -0.33 -1.03
CA LEU A 146 -11.77 -0.98 -1.12
C LEU A 146 -11.97 -2.44 -1.55
N PHE A 147 -11.17 -2.89 -2.51
CA PHE A 147 -11.23 -4.24 -3.06
C PHE A 147 -9.86 -4.90 -3.04
N LEU A 148 -9.82 -6.19 -2.79
CA LEU A 148 -8.68 -7.05 -3.10
C LEU A 148 -8.81 -7.49 -4.56
N VAL A 149 -7.82 -7.16 -5.39
CA VAL A 149 -7.80 -7.52 -6.82
C VAL A 149 -6.55 -8.32 -7.10
N ASP A 150 -6.72 -9.46 -7.77
CA ASP A 150 -5.62 -10.25 -8.30
C ASP A 150 -4.84 -9.43 -9.35
N PRO A 151 -3.55 -9.14 -9.14
CA PRO A 151 -2.76 -8.40 -10.11
C PRO A 151 -2.55 -9.15 -11.44
N ASP A 152 -2.77 -10.47 -11.46
CA ASP A 152 -2.66 -11.33 -12.63
C ASP A 152 -4.01 -11.54 -13.37
N ASP A 153 -5.08 -10.82 -12.99
CA ASP A 153 -6.38 -10.90 -13.68
C ASP A 153 -6.24 -10.59 -15.18
N THR A 154 -6.84 -11.42 -16.01
CA THR A 154 -6.74 -11.32 -17.48
C THR A 154 -7.40 -10.07 -18.08
N ASN A 155 -8.28 -9.40 -17.33
CA ASN A 155 -8.92 -8.14 -17.70
C ASN A 155 -8.22 -6.92 -17.11
N LEU A 156 -7.07 -7.12 -16.47
CA LEU A 156 -6.19 -6.08 -15.95
C LEU A 156 -4.95 -5.95 -16.87
N GLU A 157 -4.78 -4.81 -17.50
CA GLU A 157 -3.56 -4.50 -18.26
C GLU A 157 -2.66 -3.59 -17.42
N ALA A 158 -1.41 -4.04 -17.19
CA ALA A 158 -0.39 -3.26 -16.49
C ALA A 158 0.68 -2.78 -17.50
N ARG A 159 0.81 -1.48 -17.67
CA ARG A 159 1.80 -0.83 -18.54
C ARG A 159 2.87 -0.13 -17.70
N GLU A 160 4.11 -0.59 -17.79
CA GLU A 160 5.26 0.04 -17.12
C GLU A 160 5.43 1.50 -17.57
N LEU A 161 5.63 2.41 -16.63
CA LEU A 161 5.94 3.81 -16.85
C LEU A 161 7.46 4.02 -16.74
N ASP A 162 8.05 4.66 -17.75
CA ASP A 162 9.47 5.05 -17.71
C ASP A 162 9.65 6.27 -16.79
N VAL A 163 10.05 6.02 -15.56
CA VAL A 163 10.26 7.04 -14.55
C VAL A 163 11.72 7.06 -14.10
N GLY A 164 12.29 8.25 -13.98
CA GLY A 164 13.67 8.45 -13.53
C GLY A 164 13.84 8.47 -12.01
N ILE A 165 12.98 7.75 -11.25
CA ILE A 165 13.06 7.67 -9.80
C ILE A 165 13.95 6.48 -9.42
N PRO A 166 15.00 6.67 -8.60
CA PRO A 166 15.89 5.58 -8.17
C PRO A 166 15.26 4.77 -7.02
N THR A 167 14.05 4.24 -7.24
CA THR A 167 13.40 3.30 -6.33
C THR A 167 13.51 1.88 -6.90
N PRO A 168 13.55 0.84 -6.07
CA PRO A 168 13.57 -0.54 -6.54
C PRO A 168 12.29 -0.92 -7.28
N GLU A 169 11.16 -0.32 -6.92
CA GLU A 169 9.85 -0.61 -7.50
C GLU A 169 9.66 0.12 -8.83
N LYS A 170 9.17 -0.60 -9.81
CA LYS A 170 8.66 -0.02 -11.04
C LYS A 170 7.31 0.62 -10.81
N GLN A 171 6.95 1.56 -11.68
CA GLN A 171 5.68 2.25 -11.65
C GLN A 171 4.83 1.85 -12.84
N TYR A 172 3.53 1.67 -12.63
CA TYR A 172 2.62 1.19 -13.65
C TYR A 172 1.41 2.11 -13.82
N GLU A 173 0.90 2.13 -15.04
CA GLU A 173 -0.47 2.50 -15.35
C GLU A 173 -1.27 1.20 -15.50
N LEU A 174 -2.42 1.14 -14.86
CA LEU A 174 -3.32 -0.02 -14.89
C LEU A 174 -4.61 0.35 -15.60
N SER A 175 -5.04 -0.52 -16.53
CA SER A 175 -6.35 -0.43 -17.19
C SER A 175 -7.21 -1.61 -16.75
N PHE A 176 -8.33 -1.31 -16.12
CA PHE A 176 -9.35 -2.28 -15.71
C PHE A 176 -10.42 -2.33 -16.81
N ASP A 177 -10.58 -3.46 -17.47
CA ASP A 177 -11.54 -3.70 -18.56
C ASP A 177 -12.51 -4.83 -18.17
N GLY A 178 -13.35 -4.56 -17.18
CA GLY A 178 -14.29 -5.53 -16.64
C GLY A 178 -13.66 -6.54 -15.69
N VAL A 179 -12.72 -6.12 -14.84
CA VAL A 179 -12.14 -6.96 -13.79
C VAL A 179 -13.22 -7.34 -12.79
N ARG A 180 -13.41 -8.63 -12.54
CA ARG A 180 -14.46 -9.16 -11.66
C ARG A 180 -13.88 -9.50 -10.29
N VAL A 181 -14.58 -9.04 -9.24
CA VAL A 181 -14.17 -9.20 -7.84
C VAL A 181 -15.38 -9.68 -7.05
N HIS A 182 -15.22 -10.74 -6.27
CA HIS A 182 -16.30 -11.28 -5.44
C HIS A 182 -16.58 -10.36 -4.24
N GLU A 183 -17.79 -10.39 -3.67
CA GLU A 183 -18.14 -9.57 -2.52
C GLU A 183 -17.29 -9.89 -1.27
N ASP A 184 -16.75 -11.10 -1.15
CA ASP A 184 -15.83 -11.51 -0.08
C ASP A 184 -14.45 -10.81 -0.17
N ASP A 185 -14.09 -10.26 -1.33
CA ASP A 185 -12.86 -9.50 -1.56
C ASP A 185 -13.02 -7.99 -1.28
N VAL A 186 -14.20 -7.57 -0.84
CA VAL A 186 -14.41 -6.21 -0.34
C VAL A 186 -13.73 -6.05 1.01
N VAL A 187 -12.91 -5.01 1.16
CA VAL A 187 -12.26 -4.68 2.43
C VAL A 187 -13.12 -3.66 3.19
N GLY A 188 -13.59 -4.06 4.34
CA GLY A 188 -14.37 -3.23 5.24
C GLY A 188 -15.82 -3.00 4.78
N THR A 189 -16.30 -1.76 4.89
CA THR A 189 -17.69 -1.41 4.59
C THR A 189 -17.83 -0.78 3.22
N PRO A 190 -18.63 -1.35 2.29
CA PRO A 190 -18.91 -0.76 1.00
C PRO A 190 -19.35 0.71 1.10
N GLY A 191 -18.83 1.56 0.23
CA GLY A 191 -19.14 2.99 0.20
C GLY A 191 -18.38 3.84 1.23
N MET A 192 -17.64 3.24 2.17
CA MET A 192 -16.89 3.93 3.23
C MET A 192 -15.37 3.92 3.02
N GLY A 193 -14.89 3.42 1.89
CA GLY A 193 -13.48 3.18 1.60
C GLY A 193 -12.58 4.40 1.78
N LEU A 194 -13.03 5.62 1.44
CA LEU A 194 -12.22 6.82 1.68
C LEU A 194 -12.00 7.13 3.16
N TYR A 195 -12.92 6.78 4.05
CA TYR A 195 -12.70 6.93 5.49
C TYR A 195 -11.74 5.86 6.01
N GLN A 196 -11.93 4.61 5.58
CA GLN A 196 -11.09 3.48 5.95
C GLN A 196 -9.65 3.64 5.42
N LEU A 197 -9.49 4.28 4.27
CA LEU A 197 -8.18 4.58 3.70
C LEU A 197 -7.32 5.48 4.61
N PHE A 198 -7.90 6.26 5.52
CA PHE A 198 -7.10 7.04 6.48
C PHE A 198 -6.34 6.18 7.47
N ASP A 199 -6.83 4.98 7.77
CA ASP A 199 -6.13 4.01 8.61
C ASP A 199 -4.85 3.50 7.94
N THR A 200 -4.81 3.57 6.61
CA THR A 200 -3.67 3.22 5.76
C THR A 200 -2.73 4.38 5.50
N VAL A 201 -3.27 5.51 4.97
CA VAL A 201 -2.43 6.62 4.48
C VAL A 201 -1.86 7.49 5.60
N ASN A 202 -2.41 7.44 6.81
CA ASN A 202 -1.81 8.17 7.94
C ASN A 202 -0.52 7.48 8.43
N PRO A 203 -0.49 6.14 8.69
CA PRO A 203 0.77 5.44 8.92
C PRO A 203 1.77 5.58 7.78
N GLU A 204 1.33 5.49 6.53
CA GLU A 204 2.19 5.72 5.35
C GLU A 204 2.95 7.04 5.47
N ARG A 205 2.28 8.15 5.79
CA ARG A 205 2.92 9.46 5.95
C ARG A 205 3.93 9.50 7.09
N LEU A 206 3.66 8.77 8.18
CA LEU A 206 4.63 8.64 9.29
C LEU A 206 5.88 7.89 8.84
N LEU A 207 5.72 6.78 8.10
CA LEU A 207 6.85 6.02 7.58
C LEU A 207 7.64 6.82 6.56
N GLY A 208 6.97 7.56 5.65
CA GLY A 208 7.61 8.46 4.71
C GLY A 208 8.45 9.54 5.40
N ALA A 209 7.93 10.13 6.48
CA ALA A 209 8.68 11.09 7.27
C ALA A 209 9.88 10.44 7.98
N ALA A 210 9.72 9.27 8.57
CA ALA A 210 10.78 8.51 9.23
C ALA A 210 11.90 8.11 8.24
N GLY A 211 11.52 7.60 7.07
CA GLY A 211 12.47 7.25 5.99
C GLY A 211 13.26 8.46 5.49
N ALA A 212 12.59 9.60 5.29
CA ALA A 212 13.26 10.84 4.88
C ALA A 212 14.28 11.34 5.94
N ILE A 213 13.92 11.27 7.23
CA ILE A 213 14.83 11.61 8.34
C ILE A 213 16.03 10.65 8.36
N GLY A 214 15.79 9.34 8.27
CA GLY A 214 16.83 8.32 8.25
C GLY A 214 17.80 8.51 7.09
N THR A 215 17.26 8.73 5.88
CA THR A 215 18.06 9.02 4.67
C THR A 215 18.92 10.28 4.84
N GLY A 216 18.34 11.34 5.43
CA GLY A 216 19.08 12.58 5.76
C GLY A 216 20.22 12.32 6.75
N LYS A 217 20.00 11.52 7.80
CA LYS A 217 21.04 11.11 8.76
C LYS A 217 22.15 10.30 8.07
N CYS A 218 21.79 9.35 7.21
CA CYS A 218 22.76 8.56 6.44
C CYS A 218 23.65 9.46 5.58
N ALA A 219 23.07 10.39 4.85
CA ALA A 219 23.80 11.32 4.00
C ALA A 219 24.74 12.21 4.81
N LEU A 220 24.27 12.74 5.94
CA LEU A 220 25.05 13.57 6.84
C LEU A 220 26.24 12.81 7.45
N ASN A 221 26.04 11.58 7.94
CA ASN A 221 27.09 10.76 8.51
C ASN A 221 28.19 10.49 7.47
N ARG A 222 27.82 10.11 6.24
CA ARG A 222 28.78 9.91 5.14
C ARG A 222 29.54 11.17 4.80
N ALA A 223 28.90 12.35 4.79
CA ALA A 223 29.54 13.61 4.54
C ALA A 223 30.55 13.98 5.64
N ILE A 224 30.19 13.73 6.91
CA ILE A 224 31.08 13.96 8.06
C ILE A 224 32.31 13.05 8.00
N ASP A 225 32.13 11.77 7.70
CA ASP A 225 33.25 10.83 7.60
C ASP A 225 34.18 11.19 6.44
N TYR A 226 33.63 11.53 5.28
CA TYR A 226 34.43 12.05 4.16
C TYR A 226 35.21 13.31 4.51
N ALA A 227 34.57 14.25 5.24
CA ALA A 227 35.23 15.49 5.64
C ALA A 227 36.40 15.29 6.65
N LYS A 228 36.32 14.22 7.46
CA LYS A 228 37.39 13.86 8.41
C LYS A 228 38.59 13.21 7.70
N GLU A 229 38.34 12.49 6.62
CA GLU A 229 39.38 11.76 5.85
C GLU A 229 40.03 12.60 4.75
N ARG A 230 39.36 13.67 4.31
CA ARG A 230 39.88 14.54 3.27
C ARG A 230 41.01 15.44 3.78
N GLU A 231 42.16 15.35 3.10
CA GLU A 231 43.29 16.31 3.24
C GLU A 231 43.03 17.62 2.46
#